data_e9ce8922b70f1ca0cf1572d35bc137dd
#
_entry.id   e9ce8922b70f1ca0cf1572d35bc137dd
#
_cell.length_a   1.000
_cell.length_b   1.000
_cell.length_c   1.000
_cell.angle_alpha   90.00
_cell.angle_beta   90.00
_cell.angle_gamma   90.00
#
_symmetry.space_group_name_H-M   'P 1'
#
loop_
_entity.id
_entity.type
_entity.pdbx_description
1 polymer ?
#
loop_
_entity_poly.entity_id
_entity_poly.type
_entity_poly.pdbx_seq_one_letter_code
_entity_poly.pdbx_strand_id
1 'polypeptide(L)'
;MGYEQVAKRIANIRLTINHQGEDKMINIFEVNETNKMIEQENLDVRTITMGISLLDCIDPDLDALNQKIYEKITTKARNLVATGDEIATEYGIPVVNKRISVTPIALVGGAACKKPEDFVTIARTLDKCAKEVGVNFIGGYSALVSKGMS
;
A
#
# COMPACT_ATOMS: atom_id res chain seq x y z
N MET A 1 2.00 4.72 29.79
CA MET A 1 0.72 5.41 29.53
C MET A 1 -0.30 4.30 29.43
N GLY A 2 -1.17 4.17 30.46
CA GLY A 2 -1.94 2.95 30.70
C GLY A 2 -3.09 2.76 29.70
N TYR A 3 -3.40 1.50 29.42
CA TYR A 3 -4.50 1.03 28.57
C TYR A 3 -5.87 1.66 28.86
N GLU A 4 -6.12 2.08 30.10
CA GLU A 4 -7.34 2.77 30.52
C GLU A 4 -7.55 4.15 29.87
N GLN A 5 -6.46 4.86 29.54
CA GLN A 5 -6.53 6.13 28.82
C GLN A 5 -6.83 5.95 27.33
N VAL A 6 -6.38 4.84 26.75
CA VAL A 6 -6.68 4.50 25.34
C VAL A 6 -8.15 4.13 25.20
N ALA A 7 -8.67 3.29 26.09
CA ALA A 7 -10.09 2.91 26.11
C ALA A 7 -11.03 4.11 26.34
N LYS A 8 -10.65 5.05 27.23
CA LYS A 8 -11.42 6.30 27.46
C LYS A 8 -11.36 7.26 26.26
N ARG A 9 -10.26 7.29 25.50
CA ARG A 9 -10.16 8.07 24.26
C ARG A 9 -11.02 7.48 23.16
N ILE A 10 -11.06 6.16 23.01
CA ILE A 10 -11.92 5.47 22.04
C ILE A 10 -13.40 5.72 22.36
N ALA A 11 -13.80 5.72 23.64
CA ALA A 11 -15.17 6.00 24.06
C ALA A 11 -15.61 7.47 23.85
N ASN A 12 -14.67 8.41 23.72
CA ASN A 12 -14.94 9.84 23.54
C ASN A 12 -14.76 10.35 22.11
N ILE A 13 -14.42 9.50 21.15
CA ILE A 13 -14.32 9.89 19.74
C ILE A 13 -15.72 9.99 19.14
N ARG A 14 -16.31 11.20 19.24
CA ARG A 14 -17.43 11.62 18.42
C ARG A 14 -16.88 11.98 17.05
N LEU A 15 -16.82 11.01 16.15
CA LEU A 15 -16.41 11.23 14.77
C LEU A 15 -17.44 12.08 14.05
N THR A 16 -17.10 13.36 13.85
CA THR A 16 -17.74 14.19 12.83
C THR A 16 -16.90 14.04 11.56
N ILE A 17 -17.13 12.99 10.78
CA ILE A 17 -16.61 12.90 9.41
C ILE A 17 -17.70 13.44 8.52
N ASN A 18 -17.54 14.71 8.15
CA ASN A 18 -18.37 15.38 7.15
C ASN A 18 -17.72 15.15 5.78
N HIS A 19 -18.11 14.06 5.09
CA HIS A 19 -18.07 14.00 3.64
C HIS A 19 -19.16 13.05 3.13
N GLN A 20 -20.23 13.66 2.63
CA GLN A 20 -21.32 13.04 1.86
C GLN A 20 -22.10 11.90 2.57
N GLY A 21 -22.94 12.26 3.52
CA GLY A 21 -24.30 11.70 3.61
C GLY A 21 -24.50 10.30 4.15
N GLU A 22 -23.49 9.64 4.76
CA GLU A 22 -23.72 8.44 5.55
C GLU A 22 -22.95 8.54 6.86
N ASP A 23 -23.67 8.78 7.96
CA ASP A 23 -23.17 8.63 9.33
C ASP A 23 -22.85 7.13 9.58
N LYS A 24 -21.62 6.72 9.28
CA LYS A 24 -21.14 5.42 9.71
C LYS A 24 -20.88 5.48 11.22
N MET A 25 -21.91 5.19 12.01
CA MET A 25 -21.74 4.96 13.45
C MET A 25 -20.80 3.75 13.61
N ILE A 26 -19.67 3.94 14.30
CA ILE A 26 -18.80 2.83 14.70
C ILE A 26 -19.66 1.91 15.56
N ASN A 27 -19.84 0.68 15.11
CA ASN A 27 -20.62 -0.31 15.84
C ASN A 27 -19.83 -0.75 17.06
N ILE A 28 -20.46 -0.74 18.25
CA ILE A 28 -19.86 -1.21 19.51
C ILE A 28 -19.29 -2.65 19.40
N PHE A 29 -19.85 -3.46 18.50
CA PHE A 29 -19.35 -4.81 18.22
C PHE A 29 -17.99 -4.78 17.52
N GLU A 30 -17.76 -3.85 16.56
CA GLU A 30 -16.49 -3.67 15.88
C GLU A 30 -15.38 -3.21 16.85
N VAL A 31 -15.72 -2.32 17.79
CA VAL A 31 -14.80 -1.89 18.86
C VAL A 31 -14.44 -3.05 19.79
N ASN A 32 -15.43 -3.86 20.19
CA ASN A 32 -15.20 -5.02 21.05
C ASN A 32 -14.39 -6.12 20.32
N GLU A 33 -14.61 -6.31 19.04
CA GLU A 33 -13.85 -7.27 18.22
C GLU A 33 -12.38 -6.83 18.09
N THR A 34 -12.13 -5.54 17.86
CA THR A 34 -10.77 -4.97 17.84
C THR A 34 -10.07 -5.13 19.20
N ASN A 35 -10.77 -4.86 20.31
CA ASN A 35 -10.21 -5.05 21.64
C ASN A 35 -9.88 -6.52 21.90
N LYS A 36 -10.76 -7.44 21.52
CA LYS A 36 -10.52 -8.88 21.65
C LYS A 36 -9.31 -9.32 20.83
N MET A 37 -9.19 -8.83 19.62
CA MET A 37 -8.05 -9.10 18.73
C MET A 37 -6.72 -8.66 19.37
N ILE A 38 -6.67 -7.49 20.00
CA ILE A 38 -5.44 -6.94 20.59
C ILE A 38 -5.16 -7.59 21.97
N GLU A 39 -6.17 -7.71 22.84
CA GLU A 39 -5.97 -8.11 24.23
C GLU A 39 -5.91 -9.63 24.43
N GLN A 40 -6.69 -10.39 23.65
CA GLN A 40 -6.80 -11.85 23.82
C GLN A 40 -6.00 -12.63 22.77
N GLU A 41 -5.97 -12.16 21.53
CA GLU A 41 -5.34 -12.87 20.42
C GLU A 41 -3.93 -12.36 20.09
N ASN A 42 -3.49 -11.26 20.73
CA ASN A 42 -2.20 -10.60 20.50
C ASN A 42 -1.91 -10.32 19.00
N LEU A 43 -2.96 -10.05 18.24
CA LEU A 43 -2.85 -9.71 16.82
C LEU A 43 -2.64 -8.20 16.70
N ASP A 44 -1.69 -7.81 15.86
CA ASP A 44 -1.49 -6.41 15.49
C ASP A 44 -1.48 -6.22 13.96
N VAL A 45 -1.98 -5.09 13.50
CA VAL A 45 -1.93 -4.72 12.08
C VAL A 45 -0.64 -3.95 11.84
N ARG A 46 0.38 -4.64 11.31
CA ARG A 46 1.70 -4.03 11.09
C ARG A 46 1.90 -3.47 9.69
N THR A 47 1.11 -3.90 8.72
CA THR A 47 1.36 -3.60 7.32
C THR A 47 0.07 -3.34 6.56
N ILE A 48 0.03 -2.24 5.82
CA ILE A 48 -0.96 -1.99 4.78
C ILE A 48 -0.28 -2.17 3.43
N THR A 49 -0.88 -2.94 2.52
CA THR A 49 -0.37 -3.15 1.17
C THR A 49 -1.43 -2.78 0.13
N MET A 50 -1.10 -1.83 -0.74
CA MET A 50 -1.94 -1.44 -1.88
C MET A 50 -1.54 -2.24 -3.13
N GLY A 51 -2.48 -2.97 -3.72
CA GLY A 51 -2.29 -3.65 -5.01
C GLY A 51 -2.53 -2.70 -6.18
N ILE A 52 -1.57 -2.60 -7.12
CA ILE A 52 -1.70 -1.80 -8.34
C ILE A 52 -1.39 -2.67 -9.56
N SER A 53 -2.39 -2.86 -10.44
CA SER A 53 -2.15 -3.52 -11.72
C SER A 53 -1.39 -2.58 -12.67
N LEU A 54 -0.34 -3.09 -13.30
CA LEU A 54 0.45 -2.38 -14.32
C LEU A 54 0.23 -2.92 -15.73
N LEU A 55 -0.77 -3.80 -15.95
CA LEU A 55 -1.01 -4.41 -17.25
C LEU A 55 -1.35 -3.38 -18.34
N ASP A 56 -2.02 -2.32 -18.01
CA ASP A 56 -2.35 -1.22 -18.91
C ASP A 56 -1.20 -0.23 -19.14
N CYS A 57 -0.10 -0.39 -18.43
CA CYS A 57 1.13 0.36 -18.66
C CYS A 57 2.03 -0.27 -19.73
N ILE A 58 1.76 -1.53 -20.14
CA ILE A 58 2.59 -2.27 -21.11
C ILE A 58 2.72 -1.46 -22.39
N ASP A 59 3.97 -1.27 -22.82
CA ASP A 59 4.32 -0.54 -24.02
C ASP A 59 5.59 -1.17 -24.62
N PRO A 60 5.74 -1.27 -25.95
CA PRO A 60 6.97 -1.72 -26.58
C PRO A 60 8.13 -0.72 -26.45
N ASP A 61 7.83 0.56 -26.22
CA ASP A 61 8.81 1.59 -25.92
C ASP A 61 9.11 1.61 -24.41
N LEU A 62 10.38 1.45 -24.06
CA LEU A 62 10.82 1.35 -22.65
C LEU A 62 10.63 2.65 -21.87
N ASP A 63 10.81 3.80 -22.52
CA ASP A 63 10.66 5.10 -21.86
C ASP A 63 9.18 5.40 -21.65
N ALA A 64 8.34 5.10 -22.63
CA ALA A 64 6.88 5.20 -22.47
C ALA A 64 6.33 4.27 -21.37
N LEU A 65 6.82 3.02 -21.31
CA LEU A 65 6.51 2.08 -20.25
C LEU A 65 6.86 2.65 -18.86
N ASN A 66 8.10 3.12 -18.70
CA ASN A 66 8.58 3.70 -17.45
C ASN A 66 7.75 4.93 -17.02
N GLN A 67 7.41 5.80 -17.95
CA GLN A 67 6.58 6.98 -17.71
C GLN A 67 5.17 6.59 -17.23
N LYS A 68 4.52 5.64 -17.91
CA LYS A 68 3.19 5.13 -17.52
C LYS A 68 3.20 4.50 -16.13
N ILE A 69 4.22 3.71 -15.80
CA ILE A 69 4.40 3.12 -14.47
C ILE A 69 4.52 4.21 -13.42
N TYR A 70 5.38 5.19 -13.66
CA TYR A 70 5.60 6.29 -12.74
C TYR A 70 4.33 7.08 -12.46
N GLU A 71 3.66 7.56 -13.51
CA GLU A 71 2.42 8.33 -13.39
C GLU A 71 1.32 7.54 -12.67
N LYS A 72 1.18 6.26 -12.98
CA LYS A 72 0.15 5.43 -12.38
C LYS A 72 0.38 5.22 -10.89
N ILE A 73 1.59 4.85 -10.49
CA ILE A 73 1.90 4.57 -9.09
C ILE A 73 1.78 5.86 -8.27
N THR A 74 2.40 6.96 -8.71
CA THR A 74 2.38 8.22 -7.97
C THR A 74 0.96 8.80 -7.86
N THR A 75 0.13 8.65 -8.89
CA THR A 75 -1.26 9.09 -8.84
C THR A 75 -2.12 8.22 -7.91
N LYS A 76 -2.05 6.89 -8.06
CA LYS A 76 -2.92 5.97 -7.30
C LYS A 76 -2.54 5.88 -5.83
N ALA A 77 -1.25 5.88 -5.51
CA ALA A 77 -0.77 5.70 -4.15
C ALA A 77 -0.48 7.02 -3.41
N ARG A 78 -0.80 8.16 -4.02
CA ARG A 78 -0.50 9.51 -3.47
C ARG A 78 -0.89 9.68 -2.00
N ASN A 79 -2.03 9.15 -1.60
CA ASN A 79 -2.57 9.31 -0.25
C ASN A 79 -2.33 8.09 0.65
N LEU A 80 -1.68 7.02 0.16
CA LEU A 80 -1.55 5.75 0.89
C LEU A 80 -0.90 5.93 2.27
N VAL A 81 0.19 6.68 2.34
CA VAL A 81 0.93 6.89 3.58
C VAL A 81 0.12 7.73 4.55
N ALA A 82 -0.41 8.88 4.10
CA ALA A 82 -1.23 9.77 4.92
C ALA A 82 -2.46 9.05 5.49
N THR A 83 -3.20 8.33 4.64
CA THR A 83 -4.37 7.55 5.08
C THR A 83 -3.97 6.45 6.08
N GLY A 84 -2.84 5.77 5.86
CA GLY A 84 -2.34 4.77 6.81
C GLY A 84 -1.98 5.36 8.18
N ASP A 85 -1.41 6.56 8.21
CA ASP A 85 -1.08 7.27 9.45
C ASP A 85 -2.32 7.81 10.16
N GLU A 86 -3.32 8.30 9.42
CA GLU A 86 -4.62 8.69 9.96
C GLU A 86 -5.33 7.51 10.63
N ILE A 87 -5.41 6.37 9.95
CA ILE A 87 -5.99 5.13 10.50
C ILE A 87 -5.24 4.70 11.76
N ALA A 88 -3.90 4.69 11.74
CA ALA A 88 -3.10 4.33 12.90
C ALA A 88 -3.38 5.23 14.10
N THR A 89 -3.59 6.54 13.86
CA THR A 89 -3.89 7.52 14.89
C THR A 89 -5.32 7.37 15.41
N GLU A 90 -6.27 7.19 14.52
CA GLU A 90 -7.70 7.11 14.84
C GLU A 90 -8.03 5.86 15.68
N TYR A 91 -7.50 4.71 15.27
CA TYR A 91 -7.79 3.43 15.92
C TYR A 91 -6.76 3.03 16.98
N GLY A 92 -5.67 3.78 17.13
CA GLY A 92 -4.59 3.44 18.07
C GLY A 92 -3.81 2.18 17.69
N ILE A 93 -3.89 1.74 16.43
CA ILE A 93 -3.24 0.54 15.91
C ILE A 93 -1.95 0.94 15.18
N PRO A 94 -0.77 0.43 15.55
CA PRO A 94 0.47 0.79 14.90
C PRO A 94 0.54 0.21 13.48
N VAL A 95 0.43 1.05 12.46
CA VAL A 95 0.68 0.69 11.06
C VAL A 95 2.13 1.04 10.71
N VAL A 96 3.03 0.10 10.94
CA VAL A 96 4.49 0.33 10.82
C VAL A 96 4.91 0.41 9.36
N ASN A 97 4.34 -0.42 8.48
CA ASN A 97 4.73 -0.50 7.08
C ASN A 97 3.59 -0.15 6.13
N LYS A 98 3.86 0.73 5.18
CA LYS A 98 2.99 1.03 4.05
C LYS A 98 3.70 0.53 2.80
N ARG A 99 3.05 -0.35 2.05
CA ARG A 99 3.64 -1.08 0.91
C ARG A 99 2.77 -0.98 -0.32
N ILE A 100 3.41 -1.13 -1.48
CA ILE A 100 2.72 -1.32 -2.75
C ILE A 100 3.10 -2.70 -3.29
N SER A 101 2.14 -3.40 -3.89
CA SER A 101 2.37 -4.61 -4.67
C SER A 101 1.92 -4.36 -6.10
N VAL A 102 2.80 -4.61 -7.07
CA VAL A 102 2.50 -4.41 -8.49
C VAL A 102 2.45 -5.74 -9.24
N THR A 103 1.86 -5.71 -10.43
CA THR A 103 1.94 -6.83 -11.38
C THR A 103 3.39 -7.26 -11.57
N PRO A 104 3.70 -8.57 -11.62
CA PRO A 104 5.06 -9.06 -11.84
C PRO A 104 5.76 -8.36 -13.01
N ILE A 105 6.90 -7.73 -12.74
CA ILE A 105 7.61 -6.90 -13.73
C ILE A 105 8.08 -7.72 -14.93
N ALA A 106 8.36 -9.01 -14.74
CA ALA A 106 8.66 -9.91 -15.85
C ALA A 106 7.55 -9.99 -16.91
N LEU A 107 6.26 -9.83 -16.50
CA LEU A 107 5.14 -9.77 -17.44
C LEU A 107 5.02 -8.39 -18.10
N VAL A 108 5.20 -7.34 -17.32
CA VAL A 108 5.02 -5.96 -17.76
C VAL A 108 6.14 -5.52 -18.69
N GLY A 109 7.40 -5.88 -18.36
CA GLY A 109 8.58 -5.53 -19.12
C GLY A 109 8.82 -6.39 -20.37
N GLY A 110 8.11 -7.52 -20.50
CA GLY A 110 8.39 -8.50 -21.55
C GLY A 110 8.28 -7.97 -23.00
N ALA A 111 7.49 -6.92 -23.23
CA ALA A 111 7.34 -6.30 -24.55
C ALA A 111 8.45 -5.28 -24.86
N ALA A 112 8.95 -4.55 -23.85
CA ALA A 112 9.91 -3.46 -23.99
C ALA A 112 11.36 -3.89 -23.78
N CYS A 113 11.60 -4.78 -22.78
CA CYS A 113 12.94 -5.17 -22.37
C CYS A 113 13.51 -6.23 -23.32
N LYS A 114 14.64 -5.92 -23.97
CA LYS A 114 15.35 -6.81 -24.88
C LYS A 114 16.62 -7.39 -24.27
N LYS A 115 17.12 -6.78 -23.20
CA LYS A 115 18.34 -7.15 -22.49
C LYS A 115 18.16 -6.93 -20.99
N PRO A 116 18.94 -7.60 -20.13
CA PRO A 116 18.79 -7.50 -18.66
C PRO A 116 18.89 -6.07 -18.13
N GLU A 117 19.73 -5.22 -18.75
CA GLU A 117 19.92 -3.83 -18.32
C GLU A 117 18.65 -3.00 -18.46
N ASP A 118 17.75 -3.34 -19.38
CA ASP A 118 16.48 -2.64 -19.58
C ASP A 118 15.58 -2.80 -18.35
N PHE A 119 15.59 -3.96 -17.69
CA PHE A 119 14.87 -4.18 -16.45
C PHE A 119 15.40 -3.31 -15.29
N VAL A 120 16.68 -2.95 -15.29
CA VAL A 120 17.26 -2.06 -14.28
C VAL A 120 16.63 -0.67 -14.34
N THR A 121 16.24 -0.19 -15.53
CA THR A 121 15.55 1.11 -15.67
C THR A 121 14.16 1.06 -15.02
N ILE A 122 13.44 -0.05 -15.16
CA ILE A 122 12.15 -0.25 -14.49
C ILE A 122 12.35 -0.28 -12.97
N ALA A 123 13.38 -0.98 -12.47
CA ALA A 123 13.69 -0.99 -11.04
C ALA A 123 13.96 0.42 -10.49
N ARG A 124 14.72 1.25 -11.23
CA ARG A 124 14.96 2.65 -10.86
C ARG A 124 13.69 3.49 -10.86
N THR A 125 12.78 3.23 -11.79
CA THR A 125 11.49 3.90 -11.85
C THR A 125 10.64 3.54 -10.61
N LEU A 126 10.60 2.26 -10.24
CA LEU A 126 9.90 1.82 -9.03
C LEU A 126 10.51 2.41 -7.74
N ASP A 127 11.84 2.47 -7.65
CA ASP A 127 12.54 3.11 -6.52
C ASP A 127 12.20 4.61 -6.42
N LYS A 128 12.16 5.31 -7.56
CA LYS A 128 11.73 6.70 -7.63
C LYS A 128 10.29 6.87 -7.15
N CYS A 129 9.37 6.01 -7.60
CA CYS A 129 7.97 6.01 -7.14
C CYS A 129 7.87 5.79 -5.63
N ALA A 130 8.62 4.80 -5.09
CA ALA A 130 8.60 4.49 -3.66
C ALA A 130 9.03 5.68 -2.81
N LYS A 131 10.09 6.37 -3.23
CA LYS A 131 10.59 7.57 -2.55
C LYS A 131 9.61 8.73 -2.59
N GLU A 132 8.96 8.95 -3.73
CA GLU A 132 8.02 10.05 -3.92
C GLU A 132 6.72 9.84 -3.14
N VAL A 133 6.18 8.62 -3.15
CA VAL A 133 4.96 8.25 -2.41
C VAL A 133 5.25 8.06 -0.91
N GLY A 134 6.51 7.84 -0.52
CA GLY A 134 6.92 7.64 0.86
C GLY A 134 6.66 6.24 1.40
N VAL A 135 6.47 5.24 0.53
CA VAL A 135 6.25 3.85 0.96
C VAL A 135 7.56 3.14 1.31
N ASN A 136 7.48 2.18 2.24
CA ASN A 136 8.64 1.43 2.70
C ASN A 136 9.13 0.40 1.65
N PHE A 137 8.22 -0.09 0.80
CA PHE A 137 8.52 -1.20 -0.10
C PHE A 137 7.53 -1.25 -1.28
N ILE A 138 8.05 -1.56 -2.49
CA ILE A 138 7.25 -1.95 -3.66
C ILE A 138 7.63 -3.38 -4.04
N GLY A 139 6.66 -4.32 -3.89
CA GLY A 139 6.79 -5.71 -4.31
C GLY A 139 6.32 -5.92 -5.74
N GLY A 140 6.77 -7.03 -6.38
CA GLY A 140 6.39 -7.39 -7.75
C GLY A 140 7.56 -7.37 -8.73
N TYR A 141 8.75 -6.95 -8.29
CA TYR A 141 9.97 -7.09 -9.10
C TYR A 141 10.45 -8.55 -9.03
N SER A 142 9.94 -9.35 -9.95
CA SER A 142 10.16 -10.80 -9.97
C SER A 142 10.46 -11.31 -11.39
N ALA A 143 11.20 -12.42 -11.47
CA ALA A 143 11.45 -13.15 -12.71
C ALA A 143 10.48 -14.33 -12.85
N LEU A 144 10.15 -14.71 -14.08
CA LEU A 144 9.39 -15.91 -14.40
C LEU A 144 10.35 -17.07 -14.65
N VAL A 145 10.57 -17.90 -13.65
CA VAL A 145 11.50 -19.04 -13.73
C VAL A 145 10.87 -20.32 -14.29
N SER A 146 9.56 -20.31 -14.61
CA SER A 146 8.82 -21.49 -15.11
C SER A 146 9.27 -21.99 -16.49
N LYS A 147 10.02 -21.19 -17.24
CA LYS A 147 10.56 -21.53 -18.57
C LYS A 147 12.09 -21.58 -18.65
N GLY A 148 12.76 -21.75 -17.50
CA GLY A 148 14.21 -21.69 -17.41
C GLY A 148 14.73 -20.25 -17.16
N MET A 149 16.00 -20.15 -16.77
CA MET A 149 16.67 -18.85 -16.70
C MET A 149 17.03 -18.42 -18.11
N SER A 150 16.48 -17.33 -18.59
CA SER A 150 16.90 -16.64 -19.80
C SER A 150 18.01 -15.67 -19.49
#